data_e0e73aa9ee43f34e74ae213c712e0351
#
_entry.id   e0e73aa9ee43f34e74ae213c712e0351
#
_cell.length_a   1.000
_cell.length_b   1.000
_cell.length_c   1.000
_cell.angle_alpha   90.00
_cell.angle_beta   90.00
_cell.angle_gamma   90.00
#
_symmetry.space_group_name_H-M   'P 1'
#
loop_
_entity.id
_entity.type
_entity.pdbx_description
1 polymer ?
#
loop_
_entity_poly.entity_id
_entity_poly.type
_entity_poly.pdbx_seq_one_letter_code
_entity_poly.pdbx_strand_id
1 'polypeptide(L)'
;MSLSFCIIVKNEESALPQCLASVRDLVDEMVVLDTGSTDDTIAIAQSFNARIYSFDWCNDFSAARNESLKYVQGDWVLVLDADEVLVPDVIPSLRQAIRSPHHLLINLVRQEVGAAQSPYSMVSRLFRRHPNIRFTRPYHAMVDDSVEMILRHEPDWQIGYLPDVAILHDGYQASTIAARDKFAKARTIMESFLSDHPNDPYVCSKLGALYVEMGAETQGLQLLERGLRSIQNQSQIDAPVLYELHYHLGCVHSEKNSLQAEQHYQLAVQQAILPKLKLGAINNWGNLLKARGDLLGAKALYEQALEIDPALAIAHNNLGMTLKALGQFGDAIAHYKTAIDLQPDYAEAYQNLGVTLLKVGNVAESLSAFRHAIAIYEQTRSPEGDRLRQGLREMGFEL
;
A
#
# COMPACT_ATOMS: atom_id res chain seq x y z
N MET A 1 -5.91 22.64 -20.25
CA MET A 1 -6.75 21.46 -20.00
C MET A 1 -7.29 21.57 -18.61
N SER A 2 -8.58 21.45 -18.48
CA SER A 2 -9.30 21.55 -17.20
C SER A 2 -9.28 20.20 -16.48
N LEU A 3 -9.22 20.24 -15.15
CA LEU A 3 -9.16 19.08 -14.27
C LEU A 3 -10.32 19.11 -13.29
N SER A 4 -11.17 18.10 -13.35
CA SER A 4 -12.20 17.84 -12.36
C SER A 4 -11.67 16.92 -11.26
N PHE A 5 -11.98 17.23 -10.02
CA PHE A 5 -11.87 16.29 -8.91
C PHE A 5 -13.23 15.67 -8.64
N CYS A 6 -13.30 14.36 -8.45
CA CYS A 6 -14.52 13.74 -7.96
C CYS A 6 -14.25 12.70 -6.86
N ILE A 7 -15.13 12.66 -5.89
CA ILE A 7 -15.03 11.81 -4.71
C ILE A 7 -16.41 11.27 -4.31
N ILE A 8 -16.46 10.05 -3.81
CA ILE A 8 -17.62 9.47 -3.15
C ILE A 8 -17.39 9.45 -1.64
N VAL A 9 -18.37 9.84 -0.84
CA VAL A 9 -18.22 10.00 0.60
C VAL A 9 -19.39 9.39 1.38
N LYS A 10 -19.10 8.98 2.63
CA LYS A 10 -20.10 8.64 3.64
C LYS A 10 -19.50 8.76 5.03
N ASN A 11 -19.93 9.76 5.81
CA ASN A 11 -19.47 10.01 7.18
C ASN A 11 -17.94 10.17 7.27
N GLU A 12 -17.41 11.13 6.52
CA GLU A 12 -15.98 11.41 6.37
C GLU A 12 -15.60 12.80 6.94
N GLU A 13 -16.34 13.30 7.94
CA GLU A 13 -16.12 14.65 8.53
C GLU A 13 -14.69 14.85 9.03
N SER A 14 -14.01 13.79 9.47
CA SER A 14 -12.65 13.86 9.99
C SER A 14 -11.56 13.88 8.90
N ALA A 15 -11.73 13.15 7.82
CA ALA A 15 -10.72 12.96 6.79
C ALA A 15 -10.91 13.90 5.58
N LEU A 16 -12.15 14.15 5.18
CA LEU A 16 -12.50 14.93 4.01
C LEU A 16 -11.86 16.34 3.94
N PRO A 17 -11.73 17.12 5.04
CA PRO A 17 -11.12 18.44 4.97
C PRO A 17 -9.70 18.44 4.41
N GLN A 18 -8.87 17.47 4.83
CA GLN A 18 -7.49 17.36 4.40
C GLN A 18 -7.40 16.90 2.93
N CYS A 19 -8.24 15.96 2.53
CA CYS A 19 -8.34 15.51 1.14
C CYS A 19 -8.68 16.68 0.20
N LEU A 20 -9.78 17.41 0.47
CA LEU A 20 -10.21 18.53 -0.35
C LEU A 20 -9.19 19.68 -0.38
N ALA A 21 -8.57 19.99 0.76
CA ALA A 21 -7.52 21.01 0.83
C ALA A 21 -6.31 20.66 -0.06
N SER A 22 -5.93 19.39 -0.16
CA SER A 22 -4.78 18.93 -0.93
C SER A 22 -4.93 19.11 -2.44
N VAL A 23 -6.16 19.12 -2.95
CA VAL A 23 -6.46 19.24 -4.38
C VAL A 23 -6.97 20.62 -4.80
N ARG A 24 -7.36 21.47 -3.83
CA ARG A 24 -8.07 22.75 -4.07
C ARG A 24 -7.39 23.65 -5.09
N ASP A 25 -6.07 23.80 -4.99
CA ASP A 25 -5.32 24.72 -5.85
C ASP A 25 -4.88 24.08 -7.18
N LEU A 26 -5.21 22.80 -7.37
CA LEU A 26 -4.89 22.04 -8.57
C LEU A 26 -6.07 21.96 -9.54
N VAL A 27 -7.29 21.81 -9.04
CA VAL A 27 -8.48 21.45 -9.82
C VAL A 27 -9.36 22.63 -10.16
N ASP A 28 -10.05 22.56 -11.29
CA ASP A 28 -10.97 23.62 -11.75
C ASP A 28 -12.38 23.44 -11.16
N GLU A 29 -12.73 22.23 -10.75
CA GLU A 29 -14.00 21.92 -10.09
C GLU A 29 -13.86 20.72 -9.13
N MET A 30 -14.75 20.71 -8.13
CA MET A 30 -14.90 19.58 -7.21
C MET A 30 -16.33 19.02 -7.28
N VAL A 31 -16.46 17.72 -7.44
CA VAL A 31 -17.72 16.97 -7.41
C VAL A 31 -17.67 15.99 -6.25
N VAL A 32 -18.61 16.12 -5.33
CA VAL A 32 -18.78 15.23 -4.18
C VAL A 32 -20.07 14.45 -4.34
N LEU A 33 -20.01 13.13 -4.38
CA LEU A 33 -21.17 12.25 -4.38
C LEU A 33 -21.36 11.68 -2.98
N ASP A 34 -22.37 12.13 -2.28
CA ASP A 34 -22.73 11.66 -0.96
C ASP A 34 -23.57 10.37 -1.05
N THR A 35 -23.18 9.35 -0.29
CA THR A 35 -23.89 8.07 -0.25
C THR A 35 -24.68 7.86 1.05
N GLY A 36 -25.12 8.96 1.65
CA GLY A 36 -25.98 8.98 2.84
C GLY A 36 -25.21 9.29 4.12
N SER A 37 -24.47 10.39 4.15
CA SER A 37 -23.82 10.91 5.36
C SER A 37 -24.84 11.49 6.35
N THR A 38 -24.52 11.35 7.64
CA THR A 38 -25.32 11.83 8.77
C THR A 38 -24.54 12.73 9.71
N ASP A 39 -23.27 12.98 9.40
CA ASP A 39 -22.33 13.87 10.09
C ASP A 39 -22.13 15.17 9.30
N ASP A 40 -21.10 15.95 9.61
CA ASP A 40 -20.81 17.24 8.97
C ASP A 40 -20.15 17.13 7.57
N THR A 41 -20.03 15.92 7.00
CA THR A 41 -19.40 15.68 5.68
C THR A 41 -19.93 16.63 4.59
N ILE A 42 -21.26 16.78 4.48
CA ILE A 42 -21.88 17.64 3.45
C ILE A 42 -21.56 19.12 3.69
N ALA A 43 -21.63 19.60 4.94
CA ALA A 43 -21.31 20.97 5.29
C ALA A 43 -19.84 21.32 4.99
N ILE A 44 -18.93 20.37 5.25
CA ILE A 44 -17.51 20.48 4.90
C ILE A 44 -17.35 20.61 3.39
N ALA A 45 -17.94 19.72 2.59
CA ALA A 45 -17.86 19.78 1.14
C ALA A 45 -18.38 21.12 0.57
N GLN A 46 -19.46 21.65 1.13
CA GLN A 46 -19.98 22.97 0.77
C GLN A 46 -18.99 24.10 1.05
N SER A 47 -18.24 24.04 2.15
CA SER A 47 -17.25 25.05 2.52
C SER A 47 -16.08 25.14 1.51
N PHE A 48 -15.83 24.06 0.76
CA PHE A 48 -14.86 24.01 -0.34
C PHE A 48 -15.46 24.36 -1.72
N ASN A 49 -16.70 24.86 -1.77
CA ASN A 49 -17.44 25.15 -3.00
C ASN A 49 -17.61 23.92 -3.93
N ALA A 50 -17.64 22.71 -3.37
CA ALA A 50 -17.89 21.51 -4.13
C ALA A 50 -19.36 21.43 -4.61
N ARG A 51 -19.57 20.90 -5.81
CA ARG A 51 -20.92 20.52 -6.27
C ARG A 51 -21.27 19.17 -5.66
N ILE A 52 -22.39 19.09 -4.96
CA ILE A 52 -22.80 17.93 -4.19
C ILE A 52 -23.98 17.25 -4.86
N TYR A 53 -23.88 15.94 -4.99
CA TYR A 53 -24.93 15.05 -5.50
C TYR A 53 -25.13 13.90 -4.53
N SER A 54 -26.32 13.30 -4.54
CA SER A 54 -26.66 12.17 -3.69
C SER A 54 -26.82 10.90 -4.49
N PHE A 55 -26.45 9.76 -3.88
CA PHE A 55 -26.59 8.44 -4.47
C PHE A 55 -26.99 7.42 -3.39
N ASP A 56 -28.04 6.65 -3.66
CA ASP A 56 -28.47 5.60 -2.75
C ASP A 56 -27.47 4.44 -2.78
N TRP A 57 -26.82 4.17 -1.66
CA TRP A 57 -25.80 3.16 -1.56
C TRP A 57 -26.32 1.75 -1.89
N CYS A 58 -25.71 1.09 -2.87
CA CYS A 58 -26.10 -0.24 -3.38
C CYS A 58 -25.05 -1.34 -3.16
N ASN A 59 -24.09 -1.15 -2.23
CA ASN A 59 -22.95 -2.06 -1.98
C ASN A 59 -22.02 -2.25 -3.19
N ASP A 60 -21.92 -1.23 -4.04
CA ASP A 60 -21.08 -1.21 -5.22
C ASP A 60 -20.36 0.14 -5.36
N PHE A 61 -19.06 0.15 -5.08
CA PHE A 61 -18.22 1.33 -5.23
C PHE A 61 -18.07 1.76 -6.69
N SER A 62 -18.09 0.82 -7.63
CA SER A 62 -18.00 1.15 -9.05
C SER A 62 -19.26 1.87 -9.54
N ALA A 63 -20.43 1.45 -9.09
CA ALA A 63 -21.69 2.11 -9.40
C ALA A 63 -21.71 3.55 -8.90
N ALA A 64 -21.32 3.79 -7.63
CA ALA A 64 -21.23 5.14 -7.07
C ALA A 64 -20.21 6.01 -7.82
N ARG A 65 -19.01 5.49 -8.10
CA ARG A 65 -17.99 6.23 -8.87
C ARG A 65 -18.45 6.54 -10.30
N ASN A 66 -19.08 5.59 -10.97
CA ASN A 66 -19.64 5.82 -12.31
C ASN A 66 -20.76 6.86 -12.30
N GLU A 67 -21.56 6.92 -11.23
CA GLU A 67 -22.54 7.99 -11.07
C GLU A 67 -21.84 9.35 -10.94
N SER A 68 -20.77 9.47 -10.11
CA SER A 68 -20.04 10.72 -9.95
C SER A 68 -19.42 11.22 -11.26
N LEU A 69 -18.99 10.33 -12.16
CA LEU A 69 -18.44 10.69 -13.48
C LEU A 69 -19.44 11.40 -14.38
N LYS A 70 -20.75 11.27 -14.17
CA LYS A 70 -21.76 11.98 -14.96
C LYS A 70 -21.77 13.48 -14.73
N TYR A 71 -21.23 13.92 -13.60
CA TYR A 71 -21.27 15.31 -13.18
C TYR A 71 -19.98 16.08 -13.44
N VAL A 72 -18.87 15.41 -13.79
CA VAL A 72 -17.60 16.07 -14.11
C VAL A 72 -17.63 16.74 -15.48
N GLN A 73 -16.99 17.91 -15.60
CA GLN A 73 -16.98 18.72 -16.83
C GLN A 73 -15.59 18.93 -17.42
N GLY A 74 -14.53 18.75 -16.61
CA GLY A 74 -13.14 18.94 -17.03
C GLY A 74 -12.68 17.95 -18.11
N ASP A 75 -11.57 18.27 -18.76
CA ASP A 75 -10.92 17.40 -19.75
C ASP A 75 -10.32 16.15 -19.10
N TRP A 76 -9.90 16.29 -17.82
CA TRP A 76 -9.32 15.24 -16.98
C TRP A 76 -10.11 15.08 -15.70
N VAL A 77 -10.04 13.89 -15.14
CA VAL A 77 -10.69 13.52 -13.88
C VAL A 77 -9.64 12.98 -12.92
N LEU A 78 -9.53 13.56 -11.73
CA LEU A 78 -8.79 13.02 -10.59
C LEU A 78 -9.80 12.47 -9.57
N VAL A 79 -9.57 11.24 -9.13
CA VAL A 79 -10.40 10.57 -8.11
C VAL A 79 -9.52 10.23 -6.91
N LEU A 80 -9.95 10.63 -5.71
CA LEU A 80 -9.35 10.19 -4.46
C LEU A 80 -10.43 9.64 -3.53
N ASP A 81 -10.01 8.87 -2.53
CA ASP A 81 -10.83 8.52 -1.38
C ASP A 81 -10.64 9.57 -0.26
N ALA A 82 -11.55 9.65 0.72
CA ALA A 82 -11.53 10.73 1.71
C ALA A 82 -10.29 10.69 2.63
N ASP A 83 -9.72 9.50 2.83
CA ASP A 83 -8.50 9.22 3.58
C ASP A 83 -7.22 9.29 2.72
N GLU A 84 -7.34 9.80 1.49
CA GLU A 84 -6.21 10.03 0.57
C GLU A 84 -5.90 11.53 0.46
N VAL A 85 -4.61 11.87 0.44
CA VAL A 85 -4.09 13.24 0.34
C VAL A 85 -3.10 13.33 -0.81
N LEU A 86 -3.30 14.30 -1.72
CA LEU A 86 -2.36 14.57 -2.80
C LEU A 86 -1.11 15.25 -2.24
N VAL A 87 0.07 14.75 -2.63
CA VAL A 87 1.36 15.33 -2.25
C VAL A 87 1.61 16.62 -3.03
N PRO A 88 1.89 17.77 -2.38
CA PRO A 88 2.09 19.04 -3.08
C PRO A 88 3.21 19.01 -4.12
N ASP A 89 4.29 18.29 -3.83
CA ASP A 89 5.48 18.25 -4.69
C ASP A 89 5.23 17.57 -6.05
N VAL A 90 4.18 16.74 -6.17
CA VAL A 90 3.82 16.09 -7.43
C VAL A 90 3.00 16.99 -8.37
N ILE A 91 2.45 18.09 -7.87
CA ILE A 91 1.55 18.97 -8.64
C ILE A 91 2.17 19.46 -9.96
N PRO A 92 3.44 19.92 -10.00
CA PRO A 92 4.07 20.34 -11.27
C PRO A 92 4.14 19.21 -12.30
N SER A 93 4.57 18.01 -11.88
CA SER A 93 4.65 16.81 -12.73
C SER A 93 3.28 16.37 -13.23
N LEU A 94 2.27 16.43 -12.38
CA LEU A 94 0.89 16.11 -12.72
C LEU A 94 0.33 17.10 -13.76
N ARG A 95 0.53 18.41 -13.55
CA ARG A 95 0.15 19.45 -14.53
C ARG A 95 0.86 19.27 -15.88
N GLN A 96 2.09 18.81 -15.88
CA GLN A 96 2.82 18.49 -17.12
C GLN A 96 2.24 17.24 -17.79
N ALA A 97 1.98 16.18 -17.02
CA ALA A 97 1.51 14.91 -17.55
C ALA A 97 0.12 15.02 -18.21
N ILE A 98 -0.82 15.81 -17.64
CA ILE A 98 -2.15 16.02 -18.24
C ILE A 98 -2.12 16.84 -19.54
N ARG A 99 -1.01 17.52 -19.86
CA ARG A 99 -0.85 18.24 -21.13
C ARG A 99 -0.49 17.33 -22.30
N SER A 100 -0.07 16.11 -22.05
CA SER A 100 0.22 15.15 -23.12
C SER A 100 -1.06 14.87 -23.94
N PRO A 101 -1.02 15.02 -25.26
CA PRO A 101 -2.18 14.76 -26.09
C PRO A 101 -2.54 13.26 -26.21
N HIS A 102 -1.57 12.39 -25.88
CA HIS A 102 -1.70 10.95 -26.07
C HIS A 102 -2.05 10.17 -24.81
N HIS A 103 -1.97 10.76 -23.61
CA HIS A 103 -2.32 10.05 -22.39
C HIS A 103 -3.83 9.97 -22.22
N LEU A 104 -4.35 8.75 -22.03
CA LEU A 104 -5.71 8.45 -21.63
C LEU A 104 -5.83 8.27 -20.12
N LEU A 105 -4.85 7.60 -19.52
CA LEU A 105 -4.72 7.30 -18.10
C LEU A 105 -3.32 7.65 -17.65
N ILE A 106 -3.19 8.17 -16.43
CA ILE A 106 -1.92 8.36 -15.75
C ILE A 106 -2.01 7.63 -14.41
N ASN A 107 -1.20 6.60 -14.26
CA ASN A 107 -1.09 5.85 -13.02
C ASN A 107 -0.25 6.63 -11.99
N LEU A 108 -0.74 6.66 -10.76
CA LEU A 108 -0.14 7.39 -9.63
C LEU A 108 0.38 6.41 -8.60
N VAL A 109 1.55 6.70 -8.03
CA VAL A 109 2.07 5.94 -6.88
C VAL A 109 1.41 6.47 -5.62
N ARG A 110 0.80 5.55 -4.86
CA ARG A 110 0.21 5.80 -3.56
C ARG A 110 1.08 5.16 -2.48
N GLN A 111 1.35 5.93 -1.42
CA GLN A 111 2.05 5.45 -0.24
C GLN A 111 1.03 5.16 0.87
N GLU A 112 1.06 3.95 1.38
CA GLU A 112 0.29 3.49 2.55
C GLU A 112 1.03 3.94 3.82
N VAL A 113 0.56 4.98 4.48
CA VAL A 113 1.20 5.53 5.68
C VAL A 113 1.12 4.51 6.81
N GLY A 114 2.26 4.17 7.40
CA GLY A 114 2.35 3.16 8.46
C GLY A 114 2.48 1.71 7.98
N ALA A 115 2.39 1.43 6.66
CA ALA A 115 2.64 0.10 6.13
C ALA A 115 4.14 -0.18 6.03
N ALA A 116 4.66 -1.04 6.91
CA ALA A 116 6.09 -1.29 7.01
C ALA A 116 6.67 -2.12 5.85
N GLN A 117 5.96 -3.13 5.36
CA GLN A 117 6.51 -4.13 4.43
C GLN A 117 6.30 -3.81 2.96
N SER A 118 5.14 -3.27 2.60
CA SER A 118 4.77 -2.93 1.21
C SER A 118 4.11 -1.56 1.19
N PRO A 119 4.92 -0.49 1.35
CA PRO A 119 4.38 0.85 1.56
C PRO A 119 3.84 1.51 0.28
N TYR A 120 4.00 0.91 -0.89
CA TYR A 120 3.62 1.52 -2.16
C TYR A 120 2.65 0.65 -2.94
N SER A 121 1.63 1.30 -3.47
CA SER A 121 0.68 0.76 -4.45
C SER A 121 0.54 1.70 -5.65
N MET A 122 0.06 1.17 -6.78
CA MET A 122 -0.22 1.98 -7.95
C MET A 122 -1.72 2.04 -8.15
N VAL A 123 -2.24 3.24 -8.44
CA VAL A 123 -3.67 3.48 -8.59
C VAL A 123 -3.98 4.24 -9.88
N SER A 124 -5.03 3.82 -10.55
CA SER A 124 -5.54 4.38 -11.83
C SER A 124 -6.56 5.47 -11.53
N ARG A 125 -6.08 6.61 -11.00
CA ARG A 125 -6.92 7.66 -10.39
C ARG A 125 -6.96 8.97 -11.17
N LEU A 126 -6.12 9.11 -12.24
CA LEU A 126 -6.06 10.30 -13.09
C LEU A 126 -6.24 9.90 -14.55
N PHE A 127 -7.37 10.25 -15.14
CA PHE A 127 -7.72 9.84 -16.51
C PHE A 127 -8.47 10.93 -17.27
N ARG A 128 -8.42 10.87 -18.61
CA ARG A 128 -9.21 11.76 -19.46
C ARG A 128 -10.69 11.48 -19.28
N ARG A 129 -11.50 12.54 -19.35
CA ARG A 129 -12.94 12.38 -19.46
C ARG A 129 -13.27 11.80 -20.85
N HIS A 130 -13.55 10.51 -20.89
CA HIS A 130 -13.89 9.76 -22.08
C HIS A 130 -15.21 8.99 -21.87
N PRO A 131 -16.14 8.96 -22.85
CA PRO A 131 -17.48 8.39 -22.67
C PRO A 131 -17.46 6.89 -22.33
N ASN A 132 -16.40 6.17 -22.70
CA ASN A 132 -16.25 4.75 -22.49
C ASN A 132 -15.43 4.42 -21.22
N ILE A 133 -14.83 5.39 -20.55
CA ILE A 133 -14.17 5.15 -19.26
C ILE A 133 -15.23 4.95 -18.19
N ARG A 134 -15.10 3.82 -17.48
CA ARG A 134 -15.96 3.47 -16.36
C ARG A 134 -15.19 2.63 -15.36
N PHE A 135 -15.58 2.75 -14.11
CA PHE A 135 -15.13 1.86 -13.04
C PHE A 135 -15.78 0.49 -13.17
N THR A 136 -15.01 -0.54 -12.90
CA THR A 136 -15.47 -1.93 -12.83
C THR A 136 -15.13 -2.48 -11.44
N ARG A 137 -15.73 -3.56 -11.06
CA ARG A 137 -15.65 -4.25 -9.78
C ARG A 137 -16.24 -3.47 -8.60
N PRO A 138 -17.11 -4.11 -7.82
CA PRO A 138 -17.85 -3.44 -6.74
C PRO A 138 -16.98 -3.07 -5.53
N TYR A 139 -15.79 -3.67 -5.40
CA TYR A 139 -14.77 -3.37 -4.38
C TYR A 139 -13.40 -3.25 -5.04
N HIS A 140 -12.56 -2.34 -4.57
CA HIS A 140 -11.32 -1.94 -5.28
C HIS A 140 -11.59 -1.54 -6.74
N ALA A 141 -12.66 -0.74 -6.93
CA ALA A 141 -13.09 -0.31 -8.26
C ALA A 141 -11.97 0.42 -9.02
N MET A 142 -11.74 0.01 -10.26
CA MET A 142 -10.68 0.51 -11.13
C MET A 142 -11.23 0.79 -12.54
N VAL A 143 -10.54 1.63 -13.31
CA VAL A 143 -10.90 1.98 -14.70
C VAL A 143 -10.14 1.16 -15.73
N ASP A 144 -9.20 0.35 -15.32
CA ASP A 144 -8.20 -0.32 -16.15
C ASP A 144 -8.83 -1.16 -17.26
N ASP A 145 -9.86 -1.97 -16.95
CA ASP A 145 -10.55 -2.79 -17.98
C ASP A 145 -11.16 -1.93 -19.08
N SER A 146 -11.78 -0.79 -18.73
CA SER A 146 -12.36 0.11 -19.72
C SER A 146 -11.30 0.85 -20.53
N VAL A 147 -10.18 1.23 -19.88
CA VAL A 147 -9.03 1.83 -20.55
C VAL A 147 -8.41 0.84 -21.55
N GLU A 148 -8.18 -0.42 -21.15
CA GLU A 148 -7.67 -1.44 -22.07
C GLU A 148 -8.59 -1.65 -23.30
N MET A 149 -9.90 -1.66 -23.08
CA MET A 149 -10.85 -1.76 -24.20
C MET A 149 -10.73 -0.57 -25.15
N ILE A 150 -10.57 0.65 -24.63
CA ILE A 150 -10.37 1.85 -25.45
C ILE A 150 -9.06 1.75 -26.24
N LEU A 151 -7.95 1.38 -25.61
CA LEU A 151 -6.65 1.23 -26.25
C LEU A 151 -6.65 0.23 -27.43
N ARG A 152 -7.47 -0.82 -27.34
CA ARG A 152 -7.63 -1.79 -28.46
C ARG A 152 -8.34 -1.19 -29.69
N HIS A 153 -9.23 -0.23 -29.49
CA HIS A 153 -10.02 0.39 -30.57
C HIS A 153 -9.42 1.74 -31.01
N GLU A 154 -8.72 2.39 -30.13
CA GLU A 154 -8.13 3.72 -30.29
C GLU A 154 -6.63 3.67 -29.91
N PRO A 155 -5.75 3.07 -30.76
CA PRO A 155 -4.38 2.73 -30.41
C PRO A 155 -3.43 3.93 -30.26
N ASP A 156 -3.88 5.14 -30.60
CA ASP A 156 -3.12 6.37 -30.40
C ASP A 156 -3.02 6.80 -28.93
N TRP A 157 -3.92 6.28 -28.09
CA TRP A 157 -3.90 6.52 -26.66
C TRP A 157 -2.79 5.71 -25.93
N GLN A 158 -2.30 6.25 -24.84
CA GLN A 158 -1.25 5.66 -24.02
C GLN A 158 -1.59 5.76 -22.54
N ILE A 159 -1.02 4.85 -21.75
CA ILE A 159 -1.01 4.93 -20.28
C ILE A 159 0.31 5.57 -19.86
N GLY A 160 0.22 6.68 -19.12
CA GLY A 160 1.35 7.34 -18.48
C GLY A 160 1.54 6.89 -17.02
N TYR A 161 2.70 7.21 -16.45
CA TYR A 161 3.05 6.90 -15.07
C TYR A 161 3.75 8.08 -14.43
N LEU A 162 3.40 8.40 -13.17
CA LEU A 162 4.20 9.28 -12.32
C LEU A 162 4.93 8.40 -11.31
N PRO A 163 6.28 8.36 -11.36
CA PRO A 163 7.07 7.45 -10.50
C PRO A 163 7.23 7.94 -9.06
N ASP A 164 7.01 9.23 -8.83
CA ASP A 164 7.06 9.82 -7.50
C ASP A 164 5.77 9.52 -6.73
N VAL A 165 5.86 9.53 -5.38
CA VAL A 165 4.68 9.39 -4.53
C VAL A 165 3.75 10.57 -4.78
N ALA A 166 2.57 10.27 -5.30
CA ALA A 166 1.56 11.26 -5.62
C ALA A 166 0.46 11.36 -4.54
N ILE A 167 0.18 10.25 -3.87
CA ILE A 167 -0.92 10.14 -2.91
C ILE A 167 -0.39 9.53 -1.61
N LEU A 168 -0.75 10.13 -0.48
CA LEU A 168 -0.60 9.53 0.85
C LEU A 168 -1.97 8.98 1.27
N HIS A 169 -2.01 7.75 1.78
CA HIS A 169 -3.21 7.09 2.26
C HIS A 169 -3.05 6.71 3.73
N ASP A 170 -3.89 7.26 4.60
CA ASP A 170 -3.83 7.10 6.07
C ASP A 170 -4.78 6.01 6.60
N GLY A 171 -5.15 5.04 5.75
CA GLY A 171 -6.15 4.01 6.04
C GLY A 171 -5.80 2.99 7.12
N TYR A 172 -4.59 3.02 7.70
CA TYR A 172 -4.10 2.00 8.65
C TYR A 172 -4.37 2.31 10.14
N GLN A 173 -4.91 3.48 10.48
CA GLN A 173 -5.14 3.88 11.88
C GLN A 173 -6.53 3.49 12.45
N ALA A 174 -7.34 2.74 11.74
CA ALA A 174 -8.68 2.35 12.19
C ALA A 174 -8.61 1.44 13.44
N SER A 175 -9.49 1.72 14.43
CA SER A 175 -9.68 0.84 15.60
C SER A 175 -9.96 -0.60 15.14
N THR A 176 -9.50 -1.59 15.93
CA THR A 176 -9.60 -3.03 15.59
C THR A 176 -11.05 -3.49 15.26
N ILE A 177 -12.05 -2.82 15.80
CA ILE A 177 -13.48 -3.13 15.54
C ILE A 177 -13.90 -2.61 14.17
N ALA A 178 -13.56 -1.35 13.83
CA ALA A 178 -13.87 -0.76 12.53
C ALA A 178 -13.15 -1.51 11.39
N ALA A 179 -11.93 -1.98 11.63
CA ALA A 179 -11.19 -2.82 10.68
C ALA A 179 -11.90 -4.16 10.42
N ARG A 180 -12.40 -4.84 11.45
CA ARG A 180 -13.14 -6.11 11.31
C ARG A 180 -14.42 -5.95 10.51
N ASP A 181 -15.18 -4.88 10.74
CA ASP A 181 -16.39 -4.59 9.97
C ASP A 181 -16.07 -4.25 8.50
N LYS A 182 -14.98 -3.52 8.25
CA LYS A 182 -14.48 -3.21 6.90
C LYS A 182 -14.10 -4.50 6.16
N PHE A 183 -13.36 -5.42 6.81
CA PHE A 183 -12.99 -6.71 6.24
C PHE A 183 -14.20 -7.61 5.94
N ALA A 184 -15.17 -7.67 6.83
CA ALA A 184 -16.39 -8.46 6.61
C ALA A 184 -17.20 -7.95 5.41
N LYS A 185 -17.35 -6.63 5.27
CA LYS A 185 -17.99 -6.00 4.10
C LYS A 185 -17.23 -6.26 2.82
N ALA A 186 -15.91 -6.02 2.81
CA ALA A 186 -15.04 -6.25 1.66
C ALA A 186 -15.15 -7.70 1.17
N ARG A 187 -15.06 -8.65 2.10
CA ARG A 187 -15.22 -10.08 1.81
C ARG A 187 -16.55 -10.38 1.14
N THR A 188 -17.68 -9.97 1.75
CA THR A 188 -19.01 -10.25 1.22
C THR A 188 -19.20 -9.71 -0.19
N ILE A 189 -18.74 -8.49 -0.46
CA ILE A 189 -18.84 -7.86 -1.78
C ILE A 189 -18.00 -8.62 -2.81
N MET A 190 -16.76 -8.98 -2.48
CA MET A 190 -15.86 -9.71 -3.38
C MET A 190 -16.32 -11.15 -3.62
N GLU A 191 -16.84 -11.84 -2.60
CA GLU A 191 -17.44 -13.18 -2.74
C GLU A 191 -18.65 -13.16 -3.70
N SER A 192 -19.54 -12.18 -3.53
CA SER A 192 -20.68 -12.00 -4.42
C SER A 192 -20.24 -11.76 -5.86
N PHE A 193 -19.24 -10.91 -6.09
CA PHE A 193 -18.70 -10.68 -7.42
C PHE A 193 -18.10 -11.94 -8.05
N LEU A 194 -17.34 -12.73 -7.26
CA LEU A 194 -16.73 -13.97 -7.74
C LEU A 194 -17.76 -15.07 -8.03
N SER A 195 -19.01 -14.99 -7.54
CA SER A 195 -20.06 -15.94 -7.94
C SER A 195 -20.41 -15.82 -9.41
N ASP A 196 -20.39 -14.61 -9.95
CA ASP A 196 -20.66 -14.32 -11.36
C ASP A 196 -19.39 -14.29 -12.24
N HIS A 197 -18.25 -13.98 -11.62
CA HIS A 197 -16.94 -13.83 -12.28
C HIS A 197 -15.86 -14.71 -11.63
N PRO A 198 -16.02 -16.05 -11.59
CA PRO A 198 -15.22 -16.94 -10.75
C PRO A 198 -13.72 -16.93 -11.04
N ASN A 199 -13.33 -16.47 -12.22
CA ASN A 199 -11.94 -16.49 -12.68
C ASN A 199 -11.33 -15.07 -12.85
N ASP A 200 -11.93 -14.03 -12.21
CA ASP A 200 -11.32 -12.70 -12.20
C ASP A 200 -10.02 -12.74 -11.39
N PRO A 201 -8.83 -12.58 -12.01
CA PRO A 201 -7.56 -12.77 -11.32
C PRO A 201 -7.27 -11.68 -10.28
N TYR A 202 -7.75 -10.46 -10.54
CA TYR A 202 -7.58 -9.34 -9.62
C TYR A 202 -8.36 -9.56 -8.32
N VAL A 203 -9.66 -9.90 -8.43
CA VAL A 203 -10.48 -10.15 -7.24
C VAL A 203 -10.04 -11.43 -6.52
N CYS A 204 -9.58 -12.45 -7.24
CA CYS A 204 -8.96 -13.63 -6.64
C CYS A 204 -7.70 -13.26 -5.83
N SER A 205 -6.87 -12.34 -6.33
CA SER A 205 -5.69 -11.84 -5.59
C SER A 205 -6.11 -11.10 -4.31
N LYS A 206 -7.02 -10.13 -4.42
CA LYS A 206 -7.45 -9.29 -3.29
C LYS A 206 -8.19 -10.09 -2.20
N LEU A 207 -9.16 -10.91 -2.61
CA LEU A 207 -9.90 -11.75 -1.67
C LEU A 207 -9.02 -12.86 -1.08
N GLY A 208 -8.10 -13.41 -1.88
CA GLY A 208 -7.13 -14.40 -1.42
C GLY A 208 -6.22 -13.85 -0.33
N ALA A 209 -5.67 -12.65 -0.54
CA ALA A 209 -4.87 -11.94 0.47
C ALA A 209 -5.67 -11.64 1.74
N LEU A 210 -6.92 -11.17 1.59
CA LEU A 210 -7.81 -10.88 2.71
C LEU A 210 -8.09 -12.14 3.55
N TYR A 211 -8.33 -13.29 2.93
CA TYR A 211 -8.52 -14.55 3.65
C TYR A 211 -7.27 -14.98 4.43
N VAL A 212 -6.08 -14.80 3.83
CA VAL A 212 -4.81 -15.08 4.53
C VAL A 212 -4.68 -14.19 5.76
N GLU A 213 -4.94 -12.90 5.63
CA GLU A 213 -4.89 -11.93 6.74
C GLU A 213 -5.89 -12.27 7.86
N MET A 214 -7.07 -12.78 7.50
CA MET A 214 -8.09 -13.26 8.45
C MET A 214 -7.76 -14.62 9.08
N GLY A 215 -6.65 -15.26 8.74
CA GLY A 215 -6.24 -16.58 9.21
C GLY A 215 -6.93 -17.77 8.49
N ALA A 216 -7.71 -17.50 7.44
CA ALA A 216 -8.34 -18.52 6.60
C ALA A 216 -7.42 -18.94 5.43
N GLU A 217 -6.19 -19.32 5.77
CA GLU A 217 -5.07 -19.54 4.85
C GLU A 217 -5.38 -20.51 3.70
N THR A 218 -6.07 -21.61 3.97
CA THR A 218 -6.43 -22.60 2.94
C THR A 218 -7.34 -21.99 1.86
N GLN A 219 -8.32 -21.19 2.26
CA GLN A 219 -9.22 -20.52 1.34
C GLN A 219 -8.48 -19.43 0.55
N GLY A 220 -7.60 -18.68 1.22
CA GLY A 220 -6.74 -17.69 0.58
C GLY A 220 -5.84 -18.31 -0.48
N LEU A 221 -5.15 -19.42 -0.16
CA LEU A 221 -4.29 -20.13 -1.09
C LEU A 221 -5.05 -20.62 -2.33
N GLN A 222 -6.24 -21.21 -2.15
CA GLN A 222 -7.06 -21.68 -3.26
C GLN A 222 -7.47 -20.55 -4.22
N LEU A 223 -7.76 -19.37 -3.68
CA LEU A 223 -8.10 -18.19 -4.48
C LEU A 223 -6.89 -17.65 -5.24
N LEU A 224 -5.75 -17.50 -4.56
CA LEU A 224 -4.51 -17.05 -5.19
C LEU A 224 -4.07 -17.96 -6.33
N GLU A 225 -4.08 -19.27 -6.13
CA GLU A 225 -3.79 -20.26 -7.17
C GLU A 225 -4.81 -20.21 -8.32
N ARG A 226 -6.10 -20.01 -8.02
CA ARG A 226 -7.13 -19.86 -9.05
C ARG A 226 -6.88 -18.62 -9.90
N GLY A 227 -6.56 -17.46 -9.26
CA GLY A 227 -6.20 -16.24 -9.96
C GLY A 227 -4.97 -16.45 -10.86
N LEU A 228 -3.93 -17.13 -10.36
CA LEU A 228 -2.73 -17.42 -11.14
C LEU A 228 -3.03 -18.29 -12.36
N ARG A 229 -3.83 -19.35 -12.19
CA ARG A 229 -4.23 -20.21 -13.33
C ARG A 229 -5.07 -19.44 -14.36
N SER A 230 -5.91 -18.50 -13.92
CA SER A 230 -6.77 -17.74 -14.85
C SER A 230 -5.97 -16.76 -15.71
N ILE A 231 -4.95 -16.12 -15.14
CA ILE A 231 -4.13 -15.14 -15.86
C ILE A 231 -3.21 -15.80 -16.89
N GLN A 232 -2.75 -17.03 -16.62
CA GLN A 232 -1.93 -17.80 -17.57
C GLN A 232 -2.65 -18.15 -18.87
N ASN A 233 -3.98 -18.14 -18.86
CA ASN A 233 -4.83 -18.42 -20.03
C ASN A 233 -5.26 -17.15 -20.80
N GLN A 234 -4.80 -15.96 -20.35
CA GLN A 234 -5.10 -14.69 -21.00
C GLN A 234 -4.06 -14.37 -22.07
N SER A 235 -4.50 -13.73 -23.15
CA SER A 235 -3.62 -13.31 -24.24
C SER A 235 -2.73 -12.12 -23.90
N GLN A 236 -3.08 -11.37 -22.87
CA GLN A 236 -2.35 -10.22 -22.38
C GLN A 236 -2.12 -10.39 -20.87
N ILE A 237 -0.87 -10.26 -20.44
CA ILE A 237 -0.47 -10.45 -19.04
C ILE A 237 -0.59 -9.12 -18.31
N ASP A 238 -1.45 -9.08 -17.27
CA ASP A 238 -1.52 -7.98 -16.32
C ASP A 238 -0.37 -8.15 -15.29
N ALA A 239 0.74 -7.47 -15.56
CA ALA A 239 1.95 -7.57 -14.73
C ALA A 239 1.74 -7.12 -13.27
N PRO A 240 0.99 -6.06 -12.94
CA PRO A 240 0.61 -5.72 -11.57
C PRO A 240 -0.14 -6.84 -10.85
N VAL A 241 -1.17 -7.41 -11.47
CA VAL A 241 -1.95 -8.51 -10.86
C VAL A 241 -1.10 -9.77 -10.69
N LEU A 242 -0.27 -10.08 -11.68
CA LEU A 242 0.65 -11.22 -11.60
C LEU A 242 1.69 -11.04 -10.49
N TYR A 243 2.20 -9.82 -10.30
CA TYR A 243 3.06 -9.47 -9.16
C TYR A 243 2.37 -9.75 -7.84
N GLU A 244 1.16 -9.25 -7.63
CA GLU A 244 0.42 -9.42 -6.39
C GLU A 244 0.15 -10.89 -6.08
N LEU A 245 -0.29 -11.67 -7.08
CA LEU A 245 -0.53 -13.11 -6.92
C LEU A 245 0.74 -13.84 -6.47
N HIS A 246 1.87 -13.58 -7.12
CA HIS A 246 3.14 -14.18 -6.73
C HIS A 246 3.64 -13.69 -5.38
N TYR A 247 3.50 -12.40 -5.06
CA TYR A 247 3.84 -11.84 -3.75
C TYR A 247 3.08 -12.54 -2.62
N HIS A 248 1.75 -12.63 -2.73
CA HIS A 248 0.92 -13.25 -1.71
C HIS A 248 1.14 -14.77 -1.60
N LEU A 249 1.36 -15.47 -2.71
CA LEU A 249 1.76 -16.89 -2.68
C LEU A 249 3.11 -17.08 -1.99
N GLY A 250 4.07 -16.19 -2.24
CA GLY A 250 5.34 -16.17 -1.52
C GLY A 250 5.16 -16.01 -0.01
N CYS A 251 4.29 -15.10 0.42
CA CYS A 251 3.96 -14.90 1.83
C CYS A 251 3.35 -16.16 2.46
N VAL A 252 2.35 -16.78 1.81
CA VAL A 252 1.68 -17.98 2.32
C VAL A 252 2.64 -19.17 2.47
N HIS A 253 3.57 -19.32 1.52
CA HIS A 253 4.52 -20.42 1.55
C HIS A 253 5.74 -20.19 2.43
N SER A 254 5.97 -18.96 2.92
CA SER A 254 7.22 -18.61 3.62
C SER A 254 7.50 -19.44 4.87
N GLU A 255 6.49 -19.84 5.61
CA GLU A 255 6.63 -20.65 6.82
C GLU A 255 6.65 -22.16 6.57
N LYS A 256 5.99 -22.63 5.49
CA LYS A 256 5.74 -24.05 5.23
C LYS A 256 6.65 -24.66 4.18
N ASN A 257 6.99 -23.91 3.16
CA ASN A 257 7.79 -24.34 2.02
C ASN A 257 8.68 -23.22 1.49
N SER A 258 9.82 -23.03 2.11
CA SER A 258 10.73 -21.92 1.80
C SER A 258 11.25 -21.92 0.36
N LEU A 259 11.35 -23.08 -0.31
CA LEU A 259 11.76 -23.14 -1.73
C LEU A 259 10.67 -22.61 -2.66
N GLN A 260 9.42 -22.98 -2.39
CA GLN A 260 8.28 -22.50 -3.16
C GLN A 260 8.04 -20.99 -2.93
N ALA A 261 8.20 -20.53 -1.68
CA ALA A 261 8.16 -19.11 -1.36
C ALA A 261 9.20 -18.32 -2.15
N GLU A 262 10.45 -18.80 -2.18
CA GLU A 262 11.52 -18.16 -2.92
C GLU A 262 11.20 -18.06 -4.42
N GLN A 263 10.72 -19.14 -5.04
CA GLN A 263 10.30 -19.12 -6.45
C GLN A 263 9.23 -18.05 -6.72
N HIS A 264 8.23 -17.94 -5.84
CA HIS A 264 7.19 -16.93 -5.99
C HIS A 264 7.72 -15.53 -5.82
N TYR A 265 8.58 -15.23 -4.85
CA TYR A 265 9.19 -13.91 -4.71
C TYR A 265 10.07 -13.54 -5.92
N GLN A 266 10.84 -14.49 -6.46
CA GLN A 266 11.62 -14.30 -7.70
C GLN A 266 10.71 -13.91 -8.86
N LEU A 267 9.62 -14.65 -9.07
CA LEU A 267 8.65 -14.37 -10.13
C LEU A 267 7.95 -13.01 -9.93
N ALA A 268 7.66 -12.63 -8.69
CA ALA A 268 7.12 -11.31 -8.39
C ALA A 268 8.11 -10.20 -8.78
N VAL A 269 9.37 -10.29 -8.36
CA VAL A 269 10.40 -9.27 -8.63
C VAL A 269 10.70 -9.14 -10.13
N GLN A 270 10.53 -10.20 -10.93
CA GLN A 270 10.73 -10.20 -12.38
C GLN A 270 9.63 -9.45 -13.15
N GLN A 271 8.47 -9.17 -12.56
CA GLN A 271 7.39 -8.49 -13.27
C GLN A 271 7.78 -7.10 -13.75
N ALA A 272 7.26 -6.70 -14.93
CA ALA A 272 7.54 -5.40 -15.56
C ALA A 272 6.68 -4.28 -14.92
N ILE A 273 6.92 -3.97 -13.64
CA ILE A 273 6.27 -2.90 -12.88
C ILE A 273 7.30 -1.94 -12.28
N LEU A 274 6.83 -0.79 -11.76
CA LEU A 274 7.73 0.17 -11.11
C LEU A 274 8.52 -0.47 -9.96
N PRO A 275 9.83 -0.18 -9.83
CA PRO A 275 10.68 -0.79 -8.80
C PRO A 275 10.15 -0.62 -7.38
N LYS A 276 9.59 0.54 -7.03
CA LYS A 276 9.00 0.82 -5.69
C LYS A 276 7.91 -0.18 -5.31
N LEU A 277 7.11 -0.65 -6.26
CA LEU A 277 6.04 -1.62 -6.01
C LEU A 277 6.57 -3.01 -5.65
N LYS A 278 7.84 -3.31 -5.96
CA LYS A 278 8.48 -4.61 -5.71
C LYS A 278 9.11 -4.71 -4.31
N LEU A 279 9.17 -3.63 -3.56
CA LEU A 279 9.88 -3.56 -2.28
C LEU A 279 9.40 -4.59 -1.27
N GLY A 280 8.08 -4.85 -1.21
CA GLY A 280 7.52 -5.89 -0.35
C GLY A 280 8.07 -7.28 -0.66
N ALA A 281 8.12 -7.65 -1.94
CA ALA A 281 8.65 -8.96 -2.36
C ALA A 281 10.16 -9.08 -2.13
N ILE A 282 10.93 -8.03 -2.43
CA ILE A 282 12.39 -7.99 -2.22
C ILE A 282 12.70 -8.13 -0.72
N ASN A 283 12.03 -7.37 0.14
CA ASN A 283 12.23 -7.41 1.59
C ASN A 283 11.88 -8.79 2.17
N ASN A 284 10.73 -9.37 1.76
CA ASN A 284 10.30 -10.66 2.27
C ASN A 284 11.17 -11.82 1.74
N TRP A 285 11.66 -11.72 0.51
CA TRP A 285 12.67 -12.65 0.01
C TRP A 285 13.97 -12.57 0.82
N GLY A 286 14.44 -11.35 1.14
CA GLY A 286 15.58 -11.13 2.04
C GLY A 286 15.36 -11.77 3.43
N ASN A 287 14.15 -11.62 4.00
CA ASN A 287 13.80 -12.27 5.27
C ASN A 287 13.86 -13.79 5.18
N LEU A 288 13.36 -14.36 4.08
CA LEU A 288 13.40 -15.80 3.83
C LEU A 288 14.85 -16.34 3.75
N LEU A 289 15.73 -15.67 2.98
CA LEU A 289 17.14 -16.04 2.86
C LEU A 289 17.87 -15.92 4.21
N LYS A 290 17.61 -14.83 4.95
CA LYS A 290 18.15 -14.63 6.30
C LYS A 290 17.75 -15.77 7.25
N ALA A 291 16.48 -16.18 7.23
CA ALA A 291 15.97 -17.27 8.06
C ALA A 291 16.63 -18.62 7.71
N ARG A 292 17.01 -18.84 6.46
CA ARG A 292 17.76 -20.02 5.99
C ARG A 292 19.26 -19.96 6.24
N GLY A 293 19.77 -18.85 6.76
CA GLY A 293 21.19 -18.62 7.00
C GLY A 293 21.99 -18.10 5.80
N ASP A 294 21.36 -17.84 4.67
CA ASP A 294 21.98 -17.16 3.53
C ASP A 294 22.04 -15.64 3.79
N LEU A 295 23.00 -15.27 4.66
CA LEU A 295 23.16 -13.87 5.08
C LEU A 295 23.68 -12.97 3.94
N LEU A 296 24.46 -13.50 3.00
CA LEU A 296 24.98 -12.72 1.88
C LEU A 296 23.87 -12.43 0.85
N GLY A 297 23.06 -13.43 0.53
CA GLY A 297 21.90 -13.24 -0.32
C GLY A 297 20.88 -12.28 0.29
N ALA A 298 20.60 -12.40 1.59
CA ALA A 298 19.72 -11.47 2.31
C ALA A 298 20.25 -10.03 2.29
N LYS A 299 21.56 -9.84 2.53
CA LYS A 299 22.23 -8.54 2.47
C LYS A 299 22.03 -7.89 1.09
N ALA A 300 22.30 -8.63 0.01
CA ALA A 300 22.16 -8.12 -1.36
C ALA A 300 20.73 -7.64 -1.67
N LEU A 301 19.70 -8.37 -1.20
CA LEU A 301 18.30 -7.99 -1.40
C LEU A 301 17.91 -6.73 -0.61
N TYR A 302 18.37 -6.59 0.63
CA TYR A 302 18.10 -5.37 1.39
C TYR A 302 18.85 -4.15 0.82
N GLU A 303 20.09 -4.33 0.34
CA GLU A 303 20.83 -3.29 -0.39
C GLU A 303 20.07 -2.89 -1.67
N GLN A 304 19.57 -3.85 -2.45
CA GLN A 304 18.72 -3.59 -3.61
C GLN A 304 17.44 -2.80 -3.22
N ALA A 305 16.80 -3.15 -2.10
CA ALA A 305 15.64 -2.40 -1.61
C ALA A 305 15.99 -0.94 -1.30
N LEU A 306 17.15 -0.70 -0.67
CA LEU A 306 17.64 0.64 -0.34
C LEU A 306 18.15 1.43 -1.54
N GLU A 307 18.58 0.79 -2.63
CA GLU A 307 18.84 1.45 -3.91
C GLU A 307 17.55 1.99 -4.54
N ILE A 308 16.42 1.27 -4.37
CA ILE A 308 15.11 1.69 -4.87
C ILE A 308 14.51 2.78 -3.99
N ASP A 309 14.60 2.61 -2.66
CA ASP A 309 14.06 3.54 -1.68
C ASP A 309 15.00 3.66 -0.47
N PRO A 310 15.87 4.67 -0.46
CA PRO A 310 16.79 4.93 0.66
C PRO A 310 16.07 5.29 1.98
N ALA A 311 14.79 5.62 1.93
CA ALA A 311 13.99 5.98 3.11
C ALA A 311 13.17 4.81 3.68
N LEU A 312 13.41 3.57 3.24
CA LEU A 312 12.70 2.39 3.71
C LEU A 312 13.26 1.91 5.06
N ALA A 313 12.67 2.38 6.16
CA ALA A 313 13.14 2.08 7.53
C ALA A 313 13.27 0.58 7.83
N ILE A 314 12.31 -0.24 7.36
CA ILE A 314 12.33 -1.70 7.57
C ILE A 314 13.54 -2.36 6.87
N ALA A 315 13.92 -1.90 5.68
CA ALA A 315 15.09 -2.44 4.98
C ALA A 315 16.39 -2.09 5.71
N HIS A 316 16.50 -0.88 6.25
CA HIS A 316 17.63 -0.50 7.12
C HIS A 316 17.70 -1.39 8.38
N ASN A 317 16.59 -1.62 9.08
CA ASN A 317 16.57 -2.50 10.24
C ASN A 317 16.96 -3.94 9.88
N ASN A 318 16.43 -4.49 8.79
CA ASN A 318 16.71 -5.85 8.34
C ASN A 318 18.16 -6.02 7.85
N LEU A 319 18.72 -5.02 7.16
CA LEU A 319 20.13 -4.98 6.79
C LEU A 319 21.01 -4.91 8.04
N GLY A 320 20.67 -4.07 9.00
CA GLY A 320 21.36 -4.00 10.29
C GLY A 320 21.39 -5.35 11.02
N MET A 321 20.26 -6.08 11.06
CA MET A 321 20.19 -7.43 11.64
C MET A 321 21.10 -8.41 10.91
N THR A 322 21.15 -8.34 9.59
CA THR A 322 21.99 -9.20 8.75
C THR A 322 23.47 -8.89 8.93
N LEU A 323 23.85 -7.61 8.95
CA LEU A 323 25.21 -7.14 9.21
C LEU A 323 25.69 -7.53 10.62
N LYS A 324 24.82 -7.42 11.64
CA LYS A 324 25.08 -7.92 12.99
C LYS A 324 25.41 -9.42 12.99
N ALA A 325 24.63 -10.22 12.24
CA ALA A 325 24.86 -11.66 12.12
C ALA A 325 26.18 -11.97 11.41
N LEU A 326 26.60 -11.13 10.44
CA LEU A 326 27.89 -11.21 9.76
C LEU A 326 29.07 -10.67 10.60
N GLY A 327 28.82 -10.16 11.81
CA GLY A 327 29.86 -9.58 12.69
C GLY A 327 30.25 -8.14 12.33
N GLN A 328 29.58 -7.50 11.39
CA GLN A 328 29.80 -6.13 10.95
C GLN A 328 29.04 -5.14 11.86
N PHE A 329 29.43 -5.07 13.14
CA PHE A 329 28.66 -4.35 14.17
C PHE A 329 28.58 -2.84 13.95
N GLY A 330 29.66 -2.22 13.43
CA GLY A 330 29.69 -0.78 13.15
C GLY A 330 28.64 -0.39 12.09
N ASP A 331 28.60 -1.12 10.99
CA ASP A 331 27.64 -0.90 9.91
C ASP A 331 26.19 -1.20 10.36
N ALA A 332 26.01 -2.27 11.15
CA ALA A 332 24.73 -2.60 11.76
C ALA A 332 24.17 -1.46 12.61
N ILE A 333 25.00 -0.86 13.47
CA ILE A 333 24.63 0.28 14.31
C ILE A 333 24.23 1.49 13.45
N ALA A 334 24.98 1.79 12.39
CA ALA A 334 24.67 2.88 11.48
C ALA A 334 23.28 2.68 10.84
N HIS A 335 23.00 1.48 10.33
CA HIS A 335 21.70 1.18 9.72
C HIS A 335 20.53 1.22 10.71
N TYR A 336 20.69 0.75 11.94
CA TYR A 336 19.64 0.90 12.96
C TYR A 336 19.38 2.37 13.30
N LYS A 337 20.42 3.20 13.42
CA LYS A 337 20.26 4.64 13.64
C LYS A 337 19.49 5.29 12.50
N THR A 338 19.83 4.97 11.24
CA THR A 338 19.07 5.46 10.09
C THR A 338 17.61 4.99 10.11
N ALA A 339 17.34 3.74 10.49
CA ALA A 339 15.95 3.24 10.61
C ALA A 339 15.16 4.04 11.67
N ILE A 340 15.81 4.39 12.80
CA ILE A 340 15.22 5.20 13.87
C ILE A 340 14.99 6.66 13.43
N ASP A 341 15.96 7.24 12.71
CA ASP A 341 15.83 8.61 12.20
C ASP A 341 14.67 8.72 11.20
N LEU A 342 14.46 7.69 10.37
CA LEU A 342 13.36 7.60 9.41
C LEU A 342 12.01 7.31 10.08
N GLN A 343 12.00 6.49 11.12
CA GLN A 343 10.82 6.11 11.88
C GLN A 343 11.11 6.14 13.38
N PRO A 344 10.87 7.29 14.06
CA PRO A 344 11.23 7.45 15.49
C PRO A 344 10.45 6.57 16.47
N ASP A 345 9.35 5.97 16.05
CA ASP A 345 8.53 5.03 16.84
C ASP A 345 8.82 3.55 16.52
N TYR A 346 9.93 3.24 15.83
CA TYR A 346 10.32 1.88 15.46
C TYR A 346 11.00 1.15 16.63
N ALA A 347 10.20 0.58 17.53
CA ALA A 347 10.66 -0.09 18.76
C ALA A 347 11.70 -1.20 18.50
N GLU A 348 11.50 -2.03 17.48
CA GLU A 348 12.41 -3.13 17.12
C GLU A 348 13.79 -2.62 16.67
N ALA A 349 13.86 -1.48 15.99
CA ALA A 349 15.13 -0.89 15.60
C ALA A 349 15.93 -0.41 16.82
N TYR A 350 15.26 0.22 17.79
CA TYR A 350 15.87 0.58 19.08
C TYR A 350 16.34 -0.66 19.86
N GLN A 351 15.53 -1.71 19.92
CA GLN A 351 15.90 -2.96 20.57
C GLN A 351 17.13 -3.60 19.93
N ASN A 352 17.16 -3.69 18.60
CA ASN A 352 18.27 -4.25 17.83
C ASN A 352 19.56 -3.41 17.99
N LEU A 353 19.42 -2.08 18.01
CA LEU A 353 20.51 -1.15 18.31
C LEU A 353 21.07 -1.42 19.72
N GLY A 354 20.19 -1.50 20.73
CA GLY A 354 20.56 -1.78 22.12
C GLY A 354 21.34 -3.08 22.27
N VAL A 355 20.85 -4.18 21.68
CA VAL A 355 21.52 -5.48 21.69
C VAL A 355 22.90 -5.39 21.03
N THR A 356 23.02 -4.67 19.92
CA THR A 356 24.29 -4.55 19.19
C THR A 356 25.30 -3.70 19.93
N LEU A 357 24.88 -2.57 20.51
CA LEU A 357 25.70 -1.71 21.33
C LEU A 357 26.22 -2.43 22.59
N LEU A 358 25.37 -3.24 23.25
CA LEU A 358 25.78 -4.05 24.39
C LEU A 358 26.86 -5.06 23.98
N LYS A 359 26.72 -5.69 22.82
CA LYS A 359 27.68 -6.67 22.29
C LYS A 359 29.06 -6.06 22.03
N VAL A 360 29.13 -4.78 21.64
CA VAL A 360 30.41 -4.06 21.43
C VAL A 360 30.90 -3.31 22.67
N GLY A 361 30.22 -3.49 23.81
CA GLY A 361 30.63 -2.91 25.10
C GLY A 361 30.17 -1.47 25.34
N ASN A 362 29.37 -0.89 24.49
CA ASN A 362 28.79 0.45 24.67
C ASN A 362 27.52 0.39 25.53
N VAL A 363 27.70 0.12 26.84
CA VAL A 363 26.59 -0.14 27.76
C VAL A 363 25.69 1.08 27.95
N ALA A 364 26.24 2.29 28.01
CA ALA A 364 25.45 3.50 28.27
C ALA A 364 24.43 3.78 27.14
N GLU A 365 24.88 3.78 25.86
CA GLU A 365 24.01 3.95 24.73
C GLU A 365 23.04 2.77 24.57
N SER A 366 23.47 1.55 24.85
CA SER A 366 22.63 0.36 24.82
C SER A 366 21.43 0.51 25.76
N LEU A 367 21.63 0.90 27.02
CA LEU A 367 20.57 1.10 28.00
C LEU A 367 19.63 2.25 27.58
N SER A 368 20.16 3.30 26.95
CA SER A 368 19.34 4.38 26.39
C SER A 368 18.43 3.85 25.28
N ALA A 369 18.97 3.07 24.34
CA ALA A 369 18.18 2.47 23.26
C ALA A 369 17.08 1.53 23.78
N PHE A 370 17.39 0.70 24.78
CA PHE A 370 16.39 -0.17 25.41
C PHE A 370 15.28 0.60 26.12
N ARG A 371 15.59 1.72 26.79
CA ARG A 371 14.53 2.57 27.39
C ARG A 371 13.58 3.12 26.34
N HIS A 372 14.08 3.56 25.17
CA HIS A 372 13.23 4.03 24.09
C HIS A 372 12.36 2.90 23.54
N ALA A 373 12.93 1.72 23.27
CA ALA A 373 12.16 0.56 22.81
C ALA A 373 11.03 0.20 23.78
N ILE A 374 11.35 0.12 25.10
CA ILE A 374 10.36 -0.19 26.14
C ILE A 374 9.24 0.86 26.17
N ALA A 375 9.59 2.16 26.13
CA ALA A 375 8.59 3.23 26.15
C ALA A 375 7.62 3.15 24.96
N ILE A 376 8.13 2.84 23.75
CA ILE A 376 7.30 2.69 22.57
C ILE A 376 6.40 1.44 22.69
N TYR A 377 6.95 0.30 23.15
CA TYR A 377 6.17 -0.92 23.37
C TYR A 377 5.05 -0.71 24.40
N GLU A 378 5.31 0.06 25.47
CA GLU A 378 4.28 0.40 26.47
C GLU A 378 3.17 1.27 25.90
N GLN A 379 3.52 2.30 25.09
CA GLN A 379 2.54 3.15 24.42
C GLN A 379 1.62 2.34 23.48
N THR A 380 2.18 1.35 22.79
CA THR A 380 1.44 0.46 21.88
C THR A 380 0.81 -0.75 22.60
N ARG A 381 0.98 -0.87 23.94
CA ARG A 381 0.52 -2.01 24.75
C ARG A 381 1.04 -3.35 24.23
N SER A 382 2.22 -3.38 23.67
CA SER A 382 2.87 -4.61 23.20
C SER A 382 3.48 -5.39 24.37
N PRO A 383 3.30 -6.71 24.43
CA PRO A 383 3.92 -7.57 25.46
C PRO A 383 5.44 -7.63 25.36
N GLU A 384 6.02 -7.19 24.26
CA GLU A 384 7.47 -7.17 24.04
C GLU A 384 8.20 -6.23 25.01
N GLY A 385 7.55 -5.15 25.47
CA GLY A 385 8.09 -4.25 26.46
C GLY A 385 8.42 -4.96 27.79
N ASP A 386 7.48 -5.78 28.28
CA ASP A 386 7.67 -6.57 29.52
C ASP A 386 8.72 -7.65 29.33
N ARG A 387 8.71 -8.34 28.18
CA ARG A 387 9.73 -9.36 27.85
C ARG A 387 11.14 -8.75 27.82
N LEU A 388 11.29 -7.60 27.17
CA LEU A 388 12.58 -6.90 27.10
C LEU A 388 13.06 -6.47 28.48
N ARG A 389 12.17 -5.90 29.30
CA ARG A 389 12.49 -5.49 30.68
C ARG A 389 12.90 -6.68 31.53
N GLN A 390 12.22 -7.80 31.44
CA GLN A 390 12.57 -9.02 32.15
C GLN A 390 13.94 -9.54 31.71
N GLY A 391 14.21 -9.64 30.40
CA GLY A 391 15.53 -10.08 29.92
C GLY A 391 16.68 -9.20 30.38
N LEU A 392 16.47 -7.87 30.46
CA LEU A 392 17.48 -6.94 30.98
C LEU A 392 17.74 -7.11 32.48
N ARG A 393 16.69 -7.36 33.28
CA ARG A 393 16.83 -7.67 34.73
C ARG A 393 17.62 -8.96 34.96
N GLU A 394 17.36 -10.00 34.17
CA GLU A 394 18.11 -11.28 34.23
C GLU A 394 19.60 -11.09 33.89
N MET A 395 19.93 -10.09 33.07
CA MET A 395 21.33 -9.68 32.81
C MET A 395 21.92 -8.73 33.85
N GLY A 396 21.15 -8.36 34.88
CA GLY A 396 21.60 -7.46 35.95
C GLY A 396 21.44 -5.96 35.68
N PHE A 397 20.63 -5.59 34.67
CA PHE A 397 20.29 -4.20 34.39
C PHE A 397 18.90 -3.84 34.94
N GLU A 398 18.83 -2.78 35.73
CA GLU A 398 17.57 -2.17 36.16
C GLU A 398 17.21 -1.00 35.23
N LEU A 399 16.06 -1.07 34.53
CA LEU A 399 15.54 -0.01 33.67
C LEU A 399 14.12 0.38 34.07
#